data_4964e1f3da741fccfdbcb7c15ac0bf0f
#
_entry.id   4964e1f3da741fccfdbcb7c15ac0bf0f
#
_cell.length_a   1.000
_cell.length_b   1.000
_cell.length_c   1.000
_cell.angle_alpha   90.00
_cell.angle_beta   90.00
_cell.angle_gamma   90.00
#
_symmetry.space_group_name_H-M   'P 1'
#
loop_
_entity.id
_entity.type
_entity.pdbx_description
1 polymer ?
#
loop_
_entity_poly.entity_id
_entity_poly.type
_entity_poly.pdbx_seq_one_letter_code
_entity_poly.pdbx_strand_id
1 'polypeptide(L)'
;MKMILSSCDFSNPNSKQVILDNLDKKLCECKVLFIPNQKATYEKIHSDKYYDRLIECGFGKRENIYIFDESESEKFKNLNIDIIYISGGNTFATLNKIRKANFDNEIKKYIKKGVIYIGGSCGAHIVTRNIEHLLKLEDNYINIMDFNALGLFDGVIVPHCEANEYTPELREKIYSELLKEKKYNVYKLTNAESLIVTEEKIIKKYRK
;
A
#
# COMPACT_ATOMS: atom_id res chain seq x y z
N MET A 1 -2.94 14.60 6.80
CA MET A 1 -2.58 13.38 6.03
C MET A 1 -1.79 12.42 6.92
N LYS A 2 -2.13 11.13 6.92
CA LYS A 2 -1.34 10.08 7.61
C LYS A 2 -1.27 8.84 6.73
N MET A 3 -0.05 8.34 6.47
CA MET A 3 0.16 7.09 5.73
C MET A 3 1.11 6.19 6.51
N ILE A 4 0.84 4.88 6.49
CA ILE A 4 1.67 3.83 7.10
C ILE A 4 2.10 2.91 5.97
N LEU A 5 3.38 2.97 5.60
CA LEU A 5 3.93 2.28 4.44
C LEU A 5 4.95 1.25 4.91
N SER A 6 4.80 -0.01 4.51
CA SER A 6 5.65 -1.12 4.98
C SER A 6 5.98 -2.11 3.86
N SER A 7 6.96 -2.96 4.09
CA SER A 7 7.20 -4.09 3.19
C SER A 7 6.13 -5.18 3.33
N CYS A 8 5.71 -5.49 4.55
CA CYS A 8 4.93 -6.70 4.85
C CYS A 8 3.57 -6.47 5.53
N ASP A 9 3.15 -5.24 5.74
CA ASP A 9 1.86 -4.87 6.36
C ASP A 9 1.47 -5.75 7.57
N PHE A 10 0.23 -6.27 7.60
CA PHE A 10 -0.29 -7.15 8.67
C PHE A 10 0.33 -8.57 8.66
N SER A 11 1.08 -8.95 7.63
CA SER A 11 1.71 -10.27 7.55
C SER A 11 3.00 -10.39 8.37
N ASN A 12 3.60 -9.27 8.76
CA ASN A 12 4.75 -9.23 9.66
C ASN A 12 4.32 -8.67 11.03
N PRO A 13 4.62 -9.36 12.16
CA PRO A 13 4.22 -8.92 13.49
C PRO A 13 4.69 -7.51 13.87
N ASN A 14 5.92 -7.14 13.49
CA ASN A 14 6.46 -5.82 13.77
C ASN A 14 5.76 -4.72 12.95
N SER A 15 5.55 -4.96 11.66
CA SER A 15 4.79 -4.03 10.81
C SER A 15 3.35 -3.89 11.29
N LYS A 16 2.69 -5.00 11.65
CA LYS A 16 1.35 -5.01 12.26
C LYS A 16 1.31 -4.15 13.52
N GLN A 17 2.29 -4.30 14.42
CA GLN A 17 2.33 -3.52 15.65
C GLN A 17 2.55 -2.03 15.37
N VAL A 18 3.41 -1.68 14.41
CA VAL A 18 3.58 -0.28 13.99
C VAL A 18 2.28 0.30 13.46
N ILE A 19 1.51 -0.47 12.67
CA ILE A 19 0.18 -0.06 12.22
C ILE A 19 -0.72 0.23 13.43
N LEU A 20 -0.86 -0.74 14.35
CA LEU A 20 -1.73 -0.61 15.52
C LEU A 20 -1.37 0.60 16.42
N ASP A 21 -0.08 0.82 16.64
CA ASP A 21 0.43 1.93 17.47
C ASP A 21 0.21 3.33 16.85
N ASN A 22 -0.13 3.37 15.55
CA ASN A 22 -0.31 4.63 14.82
C ASN A 22 -1.74 4.86 14.32
N LEU A 23 -2.71 4.08 14.77
CA LEU A 23 -4.13 4.35 14.58
C LEU A 23 -4.66 5.26 15.69
N ASP A 24 -5.65 6.06 15.36
CA ASP A 24 -6.28 6.99 16.31
C ASP A 24 -7.36 6.30 17.16
N LYS A 25 -7.78 5.09 16.76
CA LYS A 25 -8.73 4.21 17.46
C LYS A 25 -8.39 2.74 17.23
N LYS A 26 -9.03 1.84 17.94
CA LYS A 26 -8.79 0.40 17.80
C LYS A 26 -9.12 -0.06 16.37
N LEU A 27 -8.29 -0.92 15.81
CA LEU A 27 -8.45 -1.43 14.45
C LEU A 27 -9.84 -2.06 14.23
N CYS A 28 -10.36 -2.80 15.22
CA CYS A 28 -11.68 -3.42 15.15
C CYS A 28 -12.87 -2.43 15.14
N GLU A 29 -12.63 -1.16 15.46
CA GLU A 29 -13.62 -0.09 15.41
C GLU A 29 -13.54 0.72 14.10
N CYS A 30 -12.50 0.49 13.29
CA CYS A 30 -12.28 1.21 12.05
C CYS A 30 -13.14 0.69 10.91
N LYS A 31 -13.67 1.62 10.12
CA LYS A 31 -14.24 1.33 8.80
C LYS A 31 -13.15 1.36 7.76
N VAL A 32 -13.00 0.27 7.01
CA VAL A 32 -11.92 0.11 6.03
C VAL A 32 -12.45 -0.06 4.62
N LEU A 33 -11.85 0.65 3.67
CA LEU A 33 -11.92 0.33 2.25
C LEU A 33 -10.65 -0.44 1.90
N PHE A 34 -10.83 -1.74 1.65
CA PHE A 34 -9.75 -2.61 1.19
C PHE A 34 -9.75 -2.64 -0.34
N ILE A 35 -8.62 -2.31 -0.94
CA ILE A 35 -8.41 -2.40 -2.39
C ILE A 35 -7.56 -3.64 -2.64
N PRO A 36 -8.17 -4.75 -3.10
CA PRO A 36 -7.45 -5.98 -3.33
C PRO A 36 -6.53 -5.86 -4.57
N ASN A 37 -5.46 -6.64 -4.58
CA ASN A 37 -4.52 -6.68 -5.69
C ASN A 37 -5.13 -7.29 -6.97
N GLN A 38 -4.32 -7.34 -8.02
CA GLN A 38 -4.72 -7.85 -9.35
C GLN A 38 -5.21 -9.30 -9.41
N LYS A 39 -4.98 -10.10 -8.35
CA LYS A 39 -5.47 -11.50 -8.28
C LYS A 39 -6.91 -11.61 -7.78
N ALA A 40 -7.55 -10.49 -7.48
CA ALA A 40 -8.95 -10.45 -7.11
C ALA A 40 -9.83 -10.67 -8.35
N THR A 41 -10.59 -11.75 -8.34
CA THR A 41 -11.65 -12.00 -9.31
C THR A 41 -12.99 -11.53 -8.73
N TYR A 42 -14.00 -11.39 -9.58
CA TYR A 42 -15.36 -11.03 -9.15
C TYR A 42 -15.85 -11.98 -8.03
N GLU A 43 -15.68 -13.29 -8.19
CA GLU A 43 -16.12 -14.29 -7.22
C GLU A 43 -15.38 -14.13 -5.87
N LYS A 44 -14.08 -13.80 -5.90
CA LYS A 44 -13.31 -13.57 -4.67
C LYS A 44 -13.75 -12.31 -3.94
N ILE A 45 -14.06 -11.24 -4.69
CA ILE A 45 -14.51 -9.96 -4.13
C ILE A 45 -15.86 -10.13 -3.43
N HIS A 46 -16.77 -10.93 -4.04
CA HIS A 46 -18.14 -11.17 -3.54
C HIS A 46 -18.28 -12.38 -2.61
N SER A 47 -17.16 -13.07 -2.31
CA SER A 47 -17.11 -14.15 -1.31
C SER A 47 -16.70 -13.64 0.07
N ASP A 48 -16.73 -14.53 1.06
CA ASP A 48 -16.28 -14.19 2.42
C ASP A 48 -14.75 -14.06 2.55
N LYS A 49 -14.01 -14.51 1.56
CA LYS A 49 -12.54 -14.64 1.58
C LYS A 49 -11.79 -13.39 2.05
N TYR A 50 -12.13 -12.21 1.54
CA TYR A 50 -11.46 -10.97 1.95
C TYR A 50 -11.96 -10.46 3.28
N TYR A 51 -13.24 -10.68 3.61
CA TYR A 51 -13.78 -10.35 4.93
C TYR A 51 -13.09 -11.17 6.03
N ASP A 52 -13.00 -12.48 5.87
CA ASP A 52 -12.34 -13.39 6.82
C ASP A 52 -10.87 -12.98 7.02
N ARG A 53 -10.15 -12.77 5.93
CA ARG A 53 -8.76 -12.30 5.99
C ARG A 53 -8.60 -11.00 6.76
N LEU A 54 -9.48 -10.03 6.55
CA LEU A 54 -9.39 -8.73 7.24
C LEU A 54 -9.77 -8.86 8.72
N ILE A 55 -10.75 -9.71 9.05
CA ILE A 55 -11.08 -10.04 10.44
C ILE A 55 -9.89 -10.72 11.14
N GLU A 56 -9.19 -11.65 10.49
CA GLU A 56 -7.95 -12.27 10.99
C GLU A 56 -6.82 -11.24 11.19
N CYS A 57 -6.73 -10.20 10.36
CA CYS A 57 -5.81 -9.09 10.57
C CYS A 57 -6.14 -8.28 11.82
N GLY A 58 -7.40 -8.32 12.30
CA GLY A 58 -7.88 -7.61 13.48
C GLY A 58 -8.89 -6.49 13.18
N PHE A 59 -9.33 -6.35 11.92
CA PHE A 59 -10.49 -5.51 11.60
C PHE A 59 -11.75 -6.10 12.24
N GLY A 60 -12.74 -5.26 12.47
CA GLY A 60 -13.93 -5.64 13.21
C GLY A 60 -15.01 -6.31 12.35
N LYS A 61 -16.21 -5.85 12.52
CA LYS A 61 -17.40 -6.43 11.91
C LYS A 61 -17.44 -6.23 10.40
N ARG A 62 -18.08 -7.19 9.70
CA ARG A 62 -18.24 -7.18 8.23
C ARG A 62 -18.86 -5.88 7.70
N GLU A 63 -19.81 -5.30 8.42
CA GLU A 63 -20.45 -4.02 8.05
C GLU A 63 -19.50 -2.82 8.01
N ASN A 64 -18.32 -2.93 8.61
CA ASN A 64 -17.25 -1.93 8.59
C ASN A 64 -16.20 -2.18 7.51
N ILE A 65 -16.36 -3.23 6.71
CA ILE A 65 -15.38 -3.66 5.71
C ILE A 65 -15.99 -3.49 4.32
N TYR A 66 -15.38 -2.63 3.51
CA TYR A 66 -15.72 -2.41 2.12
C TYR A 66 -14.62 -3.02 1.25
N ILE A 67 -14.99 -3.93 0.34
CA ILE A 67 -14.05 -4.55 -0.60
C ILE A 67 -14.23 -3.87 -1.96
N PHE A 68 -13.18 -3.20 -2.44
CA PHE A 68 -13.24 -2.45 -3.69
C PHE A 68 -13.42 -3.38 -4.89
N ASP A 69 -14.47 -3.11 -5.65
CA ASP A 69 -14.72 -3.68 -6.97
C ASP A 69 -14.58 -2.58 -8.03
N GLU A 70 -13.68 -2.77 -8.98
CA GLU A 70 -13.42 -1.80 -10.03
C GLU A 70 -14.63 -1.61 -10.98
N SER A 71 -15.46 -2.65 -11.15
CA SER A 71 -16.66 -2.60 -11.98
C SER A 71 -17.77 -1.74 -11.38
N GLU A 72 -17.71 -1.50 -10.06
CA GLU A 72 -18.67 -0.73 -9.29
C GLU A 72 -18.03 0.46 -8.56
N SER A 73 -16.94 1.02 -9.10
CA SER A 73 -16.10 2.02 -8.43
C SER A 73 -16.87 3.23 -7.87
N GLU A 74 -17.99 3.61 -8.48
CA GLU A 74 -18.83 4.71 -8.01
C GLU A 74 -19.41 4.47 -6.61
N LYS A 75 -19.69 3.22 -6.23
CA LYS A 75 -20.23 2.86 -4.91
C LYS A 75 -19.24 3.14 -3.77
N PHE A 76 -17.96 3.23 -4.11
CA PHE A 76 -16.88 3.44 -3.12
C PHE A 76 -16.44 4.90 -3.01
N LYS A 77 -17.08 5.80 -3.75
CA LYS A 77 -16.85 7.24 -3.62
C LYS A 77 -17.62 7.83 -2.46
N ASN A 78 -17.02 8.76 -1.75
CA ASN A 78 -17.61 9.49 -0.63
C ASN A 78 -18.09 8.61 0.55
N LEU A 79 -17.50 7.42 0.74
CA LEU A 79 -17.76 6.60 1.92
C LEU A 79 -17.27 7.31 3.19
N ASN A 80 -17.99 7.08 4.30
CA ASN A 80 -17.47 7.45 5.61
C ASN A 80 -16.60 6.33 6.16
N ILE A 81 -15.29 6.40 5.86
CA ILE A 81 -14.28 5.41 6.23
C ILE A 81 -13.15 6.04 7.01
N ASP A 82 -12.43 5.21 7.78
CA ASP A 82 -11.28 5.61 8.57
C ASP A 82 -9.96 5.23 7.90
N ILE A 83 -9.98 4.14 7.12
CA ILE A 83 -8.79 3.53 6.55
C ILE A 83 -9.02 3.19 5.08
N ILE A 84 -8.02 3.49 4.22
CA ILE A 84 -7.81 2.80 2.94
C ILE A 84 -6.64 1.83 3.13
N TYR A 85 -6.84 0.56 2.77
CA TYR A 85 -5.81 -0.45 2.86
C TYR A 85 -5.57 -1.11 1.49
N ILE A 86 -4.31 -1.07 1.04
CA ILE A 86 -3.83 -1.77 -0.16
C ILE A 86 -2.69 -2.71 0.25
N SER A 87 -2.88 -4.00 0.06
CA SER A 87 -1.89 -5.03 0.42
C SER A 87 -0.90 -5.30 -0.72
N GLY A 88 0.00 -6.27 -0.51
CA GLY A 88 0.96 -6.72 -1.51
C GLY A 88 0.34 -7.32 -2.76
N GLY A 89 1.10 -7.32 -3.86
CA GLY A 89 0.72 -7.81 -5.17
C GLY A 89 1.61 -7.24 -6.27
N ASN A 90 1.22 -7.38 -7.54
CA ASN A 90 1.92 -6.71 -8.64
C ASN A 90 1.52 -5.24 -8.70
N THR A 91 2.50 -4.36 -8.57
CA THR A 91 2.29 -2.91 -8.46
C THR A 91 1.74 -2.31 -9.76
N PHE A 92 2.28 -2.72 -10.91
CA PHE A 92 1.84 -2.22 -12.21
C PHE A 92 0.37 -2.54 -12.47
N ALA A 93 -0.01 -3.79 -12.25
CA ALA A 93 -1.38 -4.25 -12.48
C ALA A 93 -2.37 -3.63 -11.48
N THR A 94 -2.00 -3.48 -10.21
CA THR A 94 -2.87 -2.87 -9.20
C THR A 94 -3.05 -1.37 -9.46
N LEU A 95 -1.98 -0.64 -9.82
CA LEU A 95 -2.08 0.77 -10.19
C LEU A 95 -2.95 0.97 -11.44
N ASN A 96 -2.79 0.12 -12.46
CA ASN A 96 -3.60 0.16 -13.67
C ASN A 96 -5.10 -0.10 -13.38
N LYS A 97 -5.40 -1.04 -12.49
CA LYS A 97 -6.75 -1.30 -12.00
C LYS A 97 -7.39 -0.06 -11.38
N ILE A 98 -6.66 0.61 -10.47
CA ILE A 98 -7.12 1.85 -9.81
C ILE A 98 -7.38 2.95 -10.84
N ARG A 99 -6.48 3.12 -11.83
CA ARG A 99 -6.60 4.13 -12.89
C ARG A 99 -7.76 3.84 -13.83
N LYS A 100 -7.92 2.60 -14.28
CA LYS A 100 -9.06 2.22 -15.14
C LYS A 100 -10.41 2.45 -14.47
N ALA A 101 -10.47 2.30 -13.16
CA ALA A 101 -11.66 2.60 -12.36
C ALA A 101 -11.85 4.12 -12.09
N ASN A 102 -10.94 4.99 -12.56
CA ASN A 102 -10.89 6.41 -12.23
C ASN A 102 -10.94 6.68 -10.70
N PHE A 103 -10.28 5.81 -9.93
CA PHE A 103 -10.34 5.84 -8.46
C PHE A 103 -9.12 6.47 -7.81
N ASP A 104 -8.06 6.76 -8.58
CA ASP A 104 -6.82 7.39 -8.12
C ASP A 104 -7.07 8.76 -7.46
N ASN A 105 -7.90 9.60 -8.06
CA ASN A 105 -8.27 10.89 -7.50
C ASN A 105 -9.14 10.76 -6.25
N GLU A 106 -9.95 9.71 -6.14
CA GLU A 106 -10.76 9.47 -4.96
C GLU A 106 -9.89 9.04 -3.77
N ILE A 107 -8.89 8.18 -3.97
CA ILE A 107 -7.88 7.85 -2.95
C ILE A 107 -7.21 9.14 -2.43
N LYS A 108 -6.80 10.04 -3.33
CA LYS A 108 -6.19 11.33 -2.97
C LYS A 108 -7.15 12.19 -2.12
N LYS A 109 -8.43 12.23 -2.48
CA LYS A 109 -9.44 12.97 -1.71
C LYS A 109 -9.65 12.41 -0.31
N TYR A 110 -9.73 11.09 -0.18
CA TYR A 110 -9.85 10.42 1.12
C TYR A 110 -8.69 10.77 2.04
N ILE A 111 -7.46 10.65 1.55
CA ILE A 111 -6.26 10.94 2.33
C ILE A 111 -6.22 12.43 2.73
N LYS A 112 -6.60 13.34 1.84
CA LYS A 112 -6.71 14.78 2.15
C LYS A 112 -7.78 15.08 3.22
N LYS A 113 -8.85 14.29 3.28
CA LYS A 113 -9.90 14.38 4.32
C LYS A 113 -9.49 13.73 5.65
N GLY A 114 -8.28 13.21 5.78
CA GLY A 114 -7.77 12.63 7.02
C GLY A 114 -7.93 11.12 7.14
N VAL A 115 -8.44 10.43 6.11
CA VAL A 115 -8.46 8.96 6.07
C VAL A 115 -7.03 8.44 6.09
N ILE A 116 -6.75 7.48 6.98
CA ILE A 116 -5.44 6.87 7.11
C ILE A 116 -5.21 5.90 5.95
N TYR A 117 -4.05 6.02 5.30
CA TYR A 117 -3.65 5.07 4.28
C TYR A 117 -2.69 4.03 4.86
N ILE A 118 -2.99 2.75 4.64
CA ILE A 118 -2.10 1.62 4.97
C ILE A 118 -1.70 0.96 3.67
N GLY A 119 -0.39 0.91 3.41
CA GLY A 119 0.17 0.28 2.21
C GLY A 119 1.25 -0.73 2.55
N GLY A 120 1.08 -2.00 2.11
CA GLY A 120 2.09 -3.04 2.19
C GLY A 120 2.67 -3.36 0.82
N SER A 121 4.02 -3.40 0.68
CA SER A 121 4.69 -3.74 -0.57
C SER A 121 4.12 -2.95 -1.77
N CYS A 122 3.35 -3.59 -2.65
CA CYS A 122 2.61 -2.95 -3.75
C CYS A 122 1.85 -1.69 -3.27
N GLY A 123 1.10 -1.78 -2.17
CA GLY A 123 0.37 -0.64 -1.63
C GLY A 123 1.28 0.51 -1.19
N ALA A 124 2.49 0.20 -0.70
CA ALA A 124 3.46 1.24 -0.37
C ALA A 124 4.02 1.94 -1.63
N HIS A 125 4.19 1.20 -2.73
CA HIS A 125 4.65 1.78 -4.00
C HIS A 125 3.62 2.68 -4.67
N ILE A 126 2.34 2.31 -4.62
CA ILE A 126 1.26 3.03 -5.32
C ILE A 126 1.16 4.50 -4.91
N VAL A 127 1.53 4.86 -3.68
CA VAL A 127 1.49 6.26 -3.21
C VAL A 127 2.75 7.06 -3.50
N THR A 128 3.83 6.43 -3.97
CA THR A 128 5.09 7.08 -4.30
C THR A 128 5.00 8.01 -5.51
N ARG A 129 6.11 8.65 -5.86
CA ARG A 129 6.17 9.49 -7.07
C ARG A 129 6.24 8.66 -8.34
N ASN A 130 7.02 7.58 -8.33
CA ASN A 130 7.31 6.81 -9.53
C ASN A 130 7.65 5.36 -9.18
N ILE A 131 7.30 4.42 -10.04
CA ILE A 131 7.48 2.98 -9.86
C ILE A 131 8.35 2.33 -10.95
N GLU A 132 9.05 3.11 -11.79
CA GLU A 132 9.85 2.60 -12.90
C GLU A 132 10.94 1.63 -12.45
N HIS A 133 11.55 1.88 -11.28
CA HIS A 133 12.58 1.01 -10.70
C HIS A 133 12.09 -0.42 -10.44
N LEU A 134 10.79 -0.60 -10.29
CA LEU A 134 10.18 -1.91 -10.08
C LEU A 134 10.22 -2.82 -11.32
N LEU A 135 10.48 -2.28 -12.51
CA LEU A 135 10.73 -3.09 -13.73
C LEU A 135 11.86 -4.11 -13.54
N LYS A 136 12.75 -3.89 -12.58
CA LYS A 136 13.82 -4.82 -12.21
C LYS A 136 13.40 -5.89 -11.19
N LEU A 137 12.23 -5.73 -10.57
CA LEU A 137 11.72 -6.56 -9.46
C LEU A 137 10.39 -7.26 -9.75
N GLU A 138 9.57 -6.66 -10.60
CA GLU A 138 8.21 -7.12 -10.91
C GLU A 138 7.99 -7.17 -12.42
N ASP A 139 7.21 -8.15 -12.86
CA ASP A 139 6.81 -8.27 -14.25
C ASP A 139 5.72 -7.23 -14.59
N ASN A 140 5.99 -6.40 -15.60
CA ASN A 140 5.02 -5.47 -16.18
C ASN A 140 4.21 -6.13 -17.31
N TYR A 141 3.59 -7.30 -17.05
CA TYR A 141 2.86 -8.09 -18.05
C TYR A 141 1.66 -7.36 -18.68
N ILE A 142 1.21 -6.26 -18.06
CA ILE A 142 0.13 -5.43 -18.61
C ILE A 142 0.65 -4.28 -19.48
N ASN A 143 1.98 -4.16 -19.62
CA ASN A 143 2.67 -3.19 -20.46
C ASN A 143 2.26 -1.73 -20.22
N ILE A 144 2.12 -1.29 -18.95
CA ILE A 144 1.95 0.13 -18.69
C ILE A 144 3.22 0.90 -19.06
N MET A 145 3.05 2.09 -19.61
CA MET A 145 4.15 2.98 -20.04
C MET A 145 4.28 4.21 -19.14
N ASP A 146 3.23 4.56 -18.41
CA ASP A 146 3.26 5.64 -17.43
C ASP A 146 3.56 5.08 -16.03
N PHE A 147 4.79 5.27 -15.58
CA PHE A 147 5.31 4.82 -14.28
C PHE A 147 5.11 5.84 -13.15
N ASN A 148 4.49 6.98 -13.38
CA ASN A 148 4.10 7.84 -12.29
C ASN A 148 3.11 7.10 -11.40
N ALA A 149 3.23 7.21 -10.10
CA ALA A 149 2.27 6.65 -9.15
C ALA A 149 1.33 7.75 -8.65
N LEU A 150 0.72 7.62 -7.48
CA LEU A 150 -0.24 8.62 -7.00
C LEU A 150 0.43 9.95 -6.58
N GLY A 151 1.73 9.95 -6.30
CA GLY A 151 2.48 11.16 -5.96
C GLY A 151 2.10 11.77 -4.60
N LEU A 152 1.61 10.96 -3.68
CA LEU A 152 1.22 11.38 -2.33
C LEU A 152 2.38 11.30 -1.34
N PHE A 153 3.37 10.49 -1.62
CA PHE A 153 4.61 10.31 -0.89
C PHE A 153 5.78 10.86 -1.70
N ASP A 154 6.55 11.79 -1.09
CA ASP A 154 7.68 12.41 -1.76
C ASP A 154 8.93 11.52 -1.71
N GLY A 155 8.94 10.47 -2.51
CA GLY A 155 10.03 9.53 -2.59
C GLY A 155 9.66 8.26 -3.35
N VAL A 156 10.60 7.33 -3.35
CA VAL A 156 10.45 5.95 -3.82
C VAL A 156 10.87 4.99 -2.73
N ILE A 157 10.31 3.78 -2.73
CA ILE A 157 10.58 2.76 -1.72
C ILE A 157 11.19 1.54 -2.38
N VAL A 158 12.23 0.97 -1.76
CA VAL A 158 12.77 -0.35 -2.09
C VAL A 158 12.45 -1.27 -0.90
N PRO A 159 11.43 -2.12 -0.99
CA PRO A 159 11.00 -2.98 0.11
C PRO A 159 11.79 -4.29 0.15
N HIS A 160 11.58 -5.10 1.20
CA HIS A 160 12.12 -6.44 1.37
C HIS A 160 13.67 -6.50 1.28
N CYS A 161 14.35 -5.51 1.85
CA CYS A 161 15.80 -5.39 1.84
C CYS A 161 16.42 -6.18 3.01
N GLU A 162 16.23 -7.50 3.03
CA GLU A 162 16.80 -8.41 4.02
C GLU A 162 17.63 -9.50 3.35
N ALA A 163 18.67 -9.99 4.06
CA ALA A 163 19.60 -10.98 3.52
C ALA A 163 18.94 -12.31 3.12
N ASN A 164 17.79 -12.64 3.68
CA ASN A 164 17.06 -13.90 3.44
C ASN A 164 15.89 -13.75 2.47
N GLU A 165 15.69 -12.57 1.90
CA GLU A 165 14.59 -12.29 0.96
C GLU A 165 15.05 -12.48 -0.51
N TYR A 166 14.05 -12.52 -1.40
CA TYR A 166 14.30 -12.64 -2.84
C TYR A 166 15.25 -11.56 -3.35
N THR A 167 16.40 -12.00 -3.89
CA THR A 167 17.39 -11.13 -4.55
C THR A 167 17.84 -9.92 -3.71
N PRO A 168 18.43 -10.12 -2.51
CA PRO A 168 18.87 -9.00 -1.67
C PRO A 168 19.93 -8.15 -2.36
N GLU A 169 20.84 -8.77 -3.14
CA GLU A 169 21.88 -8.07 -3.90
C GLU A 169 21.30 -7.16 -4.98
N LEU A 170 20.23 -7.64 -5.66
CA LEU A 170 19.54 -6.84 -6.66
C LEU A 170 18.84 -5.62 -6.03
N ARG A 171 18.21 -5.79 -4.86
CA ARG A 171 17.56 -4.70 -4.14
C ARG A 171 18.56 -3.66 -3.66
N GLU A 172 19.71 -4.09 -3.14
CA GLU A 172 20.80 -3.19 -2.74
C GLU A 172 21.39 -2.44 -3.94
N LYS A 173 21.52 -3.13 -5.08
CA LYS A 173 21.95 -2.49 -6.34
C LYS A 173 20.95 -1.42 -6.80
N ILE A 174 19.65 -1.74 -6.83
CA ILE A 174 18.60 -0.78 -7.20
C ILE A 174 18.62 0.43 -6.26
N TYR A 175 18.69 0.20 -4.95
CA TYR A 175 18.78 1.26 -3.96
C TYR A 175 19.99 2.17 -4.22
N SER A 176 21.16 1.58 -4.47
CA SER A 176 22.39 2.33 -4.75
C SER A 176 22.32 3.13 -6.05
N GLU A 177 21.68 2.59 -7.09
CA GLU A 177 21.47 3.27 -8.37
C GLU A 177 20.55 4.47 -8.20
N LEU A 178 19.40 4.29 -7.53
CA LEU A 178 18.47 5.37 -7.26
C LEU A 178 19.08 6.52 -6.44
N LEU A 179 19.95 6.19 -5.46
CA LEU A 179 20.68 7.20 -4.69
C LEU A 179 21.66 8.00 -5.57
N LYS A 180 22.33 7.36 -6.54
CA LYS A 180 23.24 8.04 -7.48
C LYS A 180 22.50 8.97 -8.44
N GLU A 181 21.31 8.58 -8.87
CA GLU A 181 20.48 9.40 -9.77
C GLU A 181 20.03 10.72 -9.14
N LYS A 182 19.91 10.78 -7.80
CA LYS A 182 19.48 11.98 -7.04
C LYS A 182 18.14 12.57 -7.48
N LYS A 183 17.31 11.77 -8.14
CA LYS A 183 16.01 12.21 -8.69
C LYS A 183 14.91 12.18 -7.63
N TYR A 184 15.01 11.25 -6.67
CA TYR A 184 14.02 11.04 -5.63
C TYR A 184 14.66 10.86 -4.26
N ASN A 185 13.92 11.13 -3.20
CA ASN A 185 14.23 10.60 -1.88
C ASN A 185 14.04 9.07 -1.91
N VAL A 186 15.01 8.30 -1.49
CA VAL A 186 14.98 6.84 -1.58
C VAL A 186 14.93 6.21 -0.19
N TYR A 187 13.96 5.36 0.04
CA TYR A 187 13.74 4.67 1.31
C TYR A 187 13.87 3.16 1.12
N LYS A 188 14.81 2.57 1.84
CA LYS A 188 15.01 1.12 1.89
C LYS A 188 14.33 0.57 3.15
N LEU A 189 13.51 -0.48 3.03
CA LEU A 189 12.79 -1.10 4.13
C LEU A 189 13.06 -2.60 4.19
N THR A 190 13.32 -3.10 5.38
CA THR A 190 13.24 -4.53 5.71
C THR A 190 11.79 -4.94 5.94
N ASN A 191 11.52 -6.24 6.10
CA ASN A 191 10.17 -6.75 6.35
C ASN A 191 9.58 -6.28 7.70
N ALA A 192 10.45 -5.97 8.66
CA ALA A 192 10.06 -5.47 9.97
C ALA A 192 9.87 -3.95 10.04
N GLU A 193 10.27 -3.21 8.99
CA GLU A 193 10.28 -1.75 9.00
C GLU A 193 9.07 -1.15 8.31
N SER A 194 8.65 0.00 8.84
CA SER A 194 7.55 0.81 8.28
C SER A 194 7.92 2.29 8.31
N LEU A 195 7.40 3.04 7.35
CA LEU A 195 7.43 4.51 7.34
C LEU A 195 6.08 5.03 7.84
N ILE A 196 6.13 5.94 8.79
CA ILE A 196 4.98 6.76 9.17
C ILE A 196 5.16 8.11 8.50
N VAL A 197 4.25 8.43 7.61
CA VAL A 197 4.28 9.66 6.82
C VAL A 197 3.15 10.56 7.27
N THR A 198 3.49 11.77 7.68
CA THR A 198 2.54 12.84 8.00
C THR A 198 2.88 14.07 7.14
N GLU A 199 2.10 15.14 7.24
CA GLU A 199 2.39 16.40 6.55
C GLU A 199 3.71 17.02 7.03
N GLU A 200 4.05 16.80 8.30
CA GLU A 200 5.21 17.45 8.95
C GLU A 200 6.50 16.63 8.81
N LYS A 201 6.39 15.28 8.77
CA LYS A 201 7.57 14.42 8.87
C LYS A 201 7.38 13.03 8.30
N ILE A 202 8.50 12.41 7.96
CA ILE A 202 8.62 10.99 7.63
C ILE A 202 9.47 10.33 8.73
N ILE A 203 8.93 9.30 9.37
CA ILE A 203 9.62 8.55 10.41
C ILE A 203 9.71 7.08 10.01
N LYS A 204 10.94 6.56 9.94
CA LYS A 204 11.17 5.12 9.82
C LYS A 204 10.99 4.49 11.21
N LYS A 205 10.10 3.50 11.32
CA LYS A 205 9.87 2.74 12.55
C LYS A 205 10.10 1.27 12.33
N TYR A 206 10.71 0.63 13.31
CA TYR A 206 10.82 -0.81 13.40
C TYR A 206 10.68 -1.24 14.87
N ARG A 207 10.30 -2.48 15.07
CA ARG A 207 10.35 -3.12 16.39
C ARG A 207 11.44 -4.20 16.36
N LYS A 208 12.28 -4.21 17.41
CA LYS A 208 13.25 -5.28 17.65
C LYS A 208 12.57 -6.49 18.24
#